data_d3c9f69a8fe1774520c2112d1f8b246b
#
_entry.id   d3c9f69a8fe1774520c2112d1f8b246b
#
_cell.length_a   1.000
_cell.length_b   1.000
_cell.length_c   1.000
_cell.angle_alpha   90.00
_cell.angle_beta   90.00
_cell.angle_gamma   90.00
#
_symmetry.space_group_name_H-M   'P 1'
#
loop_
_entity.id
_entity.type
_entity.pdbx_description
1 polymer ?
#
loop_
_entity_poly.entity_id
_entity_poly.type
_entity_poly.pdbx_seq_one_letter_code
_entity_poly.pdbx_strand_id
1 'polypeptide(L)'
;AMVVKNNMSAVNTLNILNRNQSALAKSLQKVSSGMKINDAGDDASGYAISERMRVQIRSLDQDKQNTQNGNSMMKTAEGAVASTVEILKTLKEKAINAANDTNTDEDRRTIQKEINQMVDQIDDNALATYNGKYLVDGSRNSVGTATCTTLSNSALSTASVWGSSLTSLQSRQNESLNIQSTDNVTISYVRQGKTYTTTFSVGTNALSDIIGKTAFNGSDSVKGTDLVGGATAGAWIGFDKAGNSVYTADNKTALSINAAGAGTTFQISAFTIGITDNTGALRKTANTALDAFNERIRAENKSEDNALVLQTGVRANQAIKVSMTDMRSLALGMKGTDGSVISVQTQEKANAAINSIDSALQKALDEQANIGAVQTRLRYTSSNLTTASENVQNSESTIRD
;
A
#
# COMPACT_ATOMS: atom_id res chain seq x y z
N ALA A 1 96.59 -21.98 -5.28
CA ALA A 1 96.10 -23.33 -5.43
C ALA A 1 94.62 -23.32 -5.81
N MET A 2 94.30 -23.98 -6.92
CA MET A 2 92.92 -24.09 -7.41
C MET A 2 92.20 -25.12 -6.52
N VAL A 3 91.27 -24.69 -5.66
CA VAL A 3 90.49 -25.56 -4.82
C VAL A 3 89.32 -26.12 -5.60
N VAL A 4 89.38 -27.40 -6.00
CA VAL A 4 88.41 -28.00 -6.89
C VAL A 4 87.22 -28.63 -6.08
N LYS A 5 87.47 -29.13 -4.87
CA LYS A 5 86.46 -29.92 -4.13
C LYS A 5 85.58 -29.08 -3.17
N ASN A 6 86.05 -27.97 -2.63
CA ASN A 6 85.24 -27.06 -1.76
C ASN A 6 85.54 -25.62 -2.13
N ASN A 7 85.10 -25.20 -3.35
CA ASN A 7 85.32 -23.86 -3.81
C ASN A 7 84.25 -22.93 -3.25
N MET A 8 84.54 -22.31 -2.09
CA MET A 8 83.60 -21.41 -1.40
C MET A 8 83.28 -20.16 -2.18
N SER A 9 84.16 -19.67 -3.09
CA SER A 9 83.89 -18.55 -3.92
C SER A 9 82.83 -18.89 -5.01
N ALA A 10 82.90 -20.08 -5.61
CA ALA A 10 81.93 -20.59 -6.56
C ALA A 10 80.55 -20.82 -5.94
N VAL A 11 80.52 -21.37 -4.69
CA VAL A 11 79.30 -21.57 -3.92
C VAL A 11 78.67 -20.21 -3.58
N ASN A 12 79.47 -19.24 -3.17
CA ASN A 12 78.97 -17.87 -2.89
C ASN A 12 78.39 -17.18 -4.17
N THR A 13 79.06 -17.32 -5.32
CA THR A 13 78.65 -16.78 -6.59
C THR A 13 77.32 -17.44 -7.04
N LEU A 14 77.20 -18.75 -6.88
CA LEU A 14 75.98 -19.49 -7.16
C LEU A 14 74.84 -19.05 -6.26
N ASN A 15 75.07 -18.83 -4.97
CA ASN A 15 74.07 -18.32 -4.04
C ASN A 15 73.61 -16.89 -4.40
N ILE A 16 74.53 -16.03 -4.82
CA ILE A 16 74.23 -14.69 -5.31
C ILE A 16 73.42 -14.75 -6.62
N LEU A 17 73.77 -15.62 -7.55
CA LEU A 17 73.04 -15.84 -8.79
C LEU A 17 71.62 -16.32 -8.53
N ASN A 18 71.43 -17.30 -7.66
CA ASN A 18 70.13 -17.82 -7.26
C ASN A 18 69.26 -16.72 -6.61
N ARG A 19 69.86 -15.87 -5.74
CA ARG A 19 69.16 -14.73 -5.14
C ARG A 19 68.71 -13.70 -6.21
N ASN A 20 69.62 -13.37 -7.15
CA ASN A 20 69.30 -12.45 -8.25
C ASN A 20 68.21 -12.99 -9.15
N GLN A 21 68.26 -14.30 -9.49
CA GLN A 21 67.23 -14.96 -10.26
C GLN A 21 65.85 -14.94 -9.58
N SER A 22 65.84 -15.21 -8.28
CA SER A 22 64.59 -15.11 -7.45
C SER A 22 64.06 -13.66 -7.40
N ALA A 23 64.96 -12.67 -7.22
CA ALA A 23 64.56 -11.26 -7.21
C ALA A 23 64.05 -10.79 -8.58
N LEU A 24 64.71 -11.26 -9.68
CA LEU A 24 64.22 -10.97 -11.03
C LEU A 24 62.86 -11.59 -11.32
N ALA A 25 62.63 -12.85 -10.92
CA ALA A 25 61.35 -13.53 -11.05
C ALA A 25 60.24 -12.78 -10.33
N LYS A 26 60.49 -12.34 -9.08
CA LYS A 26 59.54 -11.49 -8.34
C LYS A 26 59.26 -10.14 -9.00
N SER A 27 60.30 -9.48 -9.52
CA SER A 27 60.14 -8.21 -10.23
C SER A 27 59.33 -8.38 -11.55
N LEU A 28 59.59 -9.45 -12.27
CA LEU A 28 58.83 -9.80 -13.47
C LEU A 28 57.36 -10.11 -13.15
N GLN A 29 57.11 -10.82 -12.05
CA GLN A 29 55.76 -11.09 -11.57
C GLN A 29 54.98 -9.77 -11.25
N LYS A 30 55.63 -8.81 -10.60
CA LYS A 30 55.04 -7.50 -10.27
C LYS A 30 54.77 -6.68 -11.52
N VAL A 31 55.72 -6.65 -12.49
CA VAL A 31 55.52 -5.94 -13.75
C VAL A 31 54.42 -6.60 -14.60
N SER A 32 54.42 -7.94 -14.64
CA SER A 32 53.40 -8.67 -15.42
C SER A 32 52.01 -8.56 -14.87
N SER A 33 51.87 -8.54 -13.54
CA SER A 33 50.57 -8.37 -12.89
C SER A 33 50.11 -6.93 -12.76
N GLY A 34 51.01 -5.96 -12.87
CA GLY A 34 50.75 -4.56 -12.59
C GLY A 34 50.52 -4.25 -11.10
N MET A 35 50.78 -5.25 -10.21
CA MET A 35 50.50 -5.14 -8.77
C MET A 35 51.79 -5.18 -7.96
N LYS A 36 51.85 -4.31 -6.96
CA LYS A 36 52.96 -4.27 -6.00
C LYS A 36 52.90 -5.47 -5.05
N ILE A 37 51.69 -5.86 -4.62
CA ILE A 37 51.44 -6.98 -3.70
C ILE A 37 50.71 -8.08 -4.44
N ASN A 38 51.37 -9.19 -4.73
CA ASN A 38 50.81 -10.34 -5.42
C ASN A 38 50.43 -11.48 -4.46
N ASP A 39 51.24 -11.67 -3.40
CA ASP A 39 51.03 -12.71 -2.41
C ASP A 39 51.30 -12.21 -0.98
N ALA A 40 50.92 -13.02 0.02
CA ALA A 40 51.12 -12.67 1.42
C ALA A 40 52.61 -12.58 1.81
N GLY A 41 53.52 -13.11 0.98
CA GLY A 41 54.97 -13.03 1.18
C GLY A 41 55.57 -11.67 0.82
N ASP A 42 54.87 -10.85 0.04
CA ASP A 42 55.27 -9.49 -0.33
C ASP A 42 54.94 -8.49 0.80
N ASP A 43 53.71 -8.53 1.30
CA ASP A 43 53.22 -7.76 2.46
C ASP A 43 51.98 -8.46 3.03
N ALA A 44 52.15 -9.15 4.15
CA ALA A 44 51.07 -9.91 4.80
C ALA A 44 49.91 -9.01 5.28
N SER A 45 50.24 -7.79 5.75
CA SER A 45 49.24 -6.83 6.25
C SER A 45 48.43 -6.23 5.11
N GLY A 46 49.12 -5.68 4.10
CA GLY A 46 48.51 -5.11 2.91
C GLY A 46 47.69 -6.14 2.12
N TYR A 47 48.21 -7.36 1.98
CA TYR A 47 47.48 -8.46 1.36
C TYR A 47 46.16 -8.78 2.08
N ALA A 48 46.19 -8.97 3.42
CA ALA A 48 45.03 -9.27 4.21
C ALA A 48 43.96 -8.14 4.16
N ILE A 49 44.38 -6.87 4.12
CA ILE A 49 43.49 -5.73 3.98
C ILE A 49 42.87 -5.72 2.57
N SER A 50 43.66 -5.92 1.52
CA SER A 50 43.18 -5.94 0.14
C SER A 50 42.20 -7.08 -0.13
N GLU A 51 42.44 -8.27 0.43
CA GLU A 51 41.51 -9.40 0.30
C GLU A 51 40.17 -9.12 1.01
N ARG A 52 40.18 -8.47 2.17
CA ARG A 52 38.91 -8.01 2.81
C ARG A 52 38.19 -6.99 1.97
N MET A 53 38.90 -6.05 1.35
CA MET A 53 38.29 -5.07 0.43
C MET A 53 37.72 -5.75 -0.81
N ARG A 54 38.37 -6.75 -1.36
CA ARG A 54 37.85 -7.56 -2.48
C ARG A 54 36.56 -8.31 -2.13
N VAL A 55 36.50 -8.90 -0.95
CA VAL A 55 35.26 -9.51 -0.46
C VAL A 55 34.16 -8.46 -0.35
N GLN A 56 34.50 -7.27 0.16
CA GLN A 56 33.54 -6.17 0.27
C GLN A 56 33.06 -5.67 -1.11
N ILE A 57 33.94 -5.52 -2.09
CA ILE A 57 33.58 -5.14 -3.48
C ILE A 57 32.61 -6.17 -4.06
N ARG A 58 32.92 -7.46 -3.99
CA ARG A 58 32.04 -8.53 -4.49
C ARG A 58 30.68 -8.52 -3.78
N SER A 59 30.66 -8.24 -2.47
CA SER A 59 29.41 -8.11 -1.71
C SER A 59 28.59 -6.90 -2.16
N LEU A 60 29.23 -5.75 -2.38
CA LEU A 60 28.58 -4.54 -2.90
C LEU A 60 28.03 -4.75 -4.30
N ASP A 61 28.73 -5.45 -5.18
CA ASP A 61 28.25 -5.79 -6.52
C ASP A 61 27.03 -6.72 -6.46
N GLN A 62 27.03 -7.70 -5.56
CA GLN A 62 25.87 -8.57 -5.35
C GLN A 62 24.68 -7.79 -4.77
N ASP A 63 24.90 -6.88 -3.83
CA ASP A 63 23.86 -6.02 -3.27
C ASP A 63 23.27 -5.08 -4.33
N LYS A 64 24.09 -4.58 -5.26
CA LYS A 64 23.63 -3.81 -6.42
C LYS A 64 22.72 -4.65 -7.31
N GLN A 65 23.08 -5.90 -7.61
CA GLN A 65 22.23 -6.82 -8.38
C GLN A 65 20.92 -7.12 -7.64
N ASN A 66 20.97 -7.37 -6.33
CA ASN A 66 19.79 -7.56 -5.50
C ASN A 66 18.85 -6.34 -5.56
N THR A 67 19.42 -5.14 -5.49
CA THR A 67 18.67 -3.88 -5.59
C THR A 67 18.03 -3.70 -6.96
N GLN A 68 18.73 -4.06 -8.04
CA GLN A 68 18.19 -4.02 -9.41
C GLN A 68 17.05 -5.04 -9.60
N ASN A 69 17.21 -6.26 -9.08
CA ASN A 69 16.16 -7.29 -9.09
C ASN A 69 14.94 -6.83 -8.28
N GLY A 70 15.16 -6.21 -7.12
CA GLY A 70 14.12 -5.60 -6.31
C GLY A 70 13.37 -4.50 -7.05
N ASN A 71 14.09 -3.64 -7.77
CA ASN A 71 13.47 -2.60 -8.58
C ASN A 71 12.65 -3.16 -9.75
N SER A 72 13.12 -4.22 -10.40
CA SER A 72 12.38 -4.91 -11.47
C SER A 72 11.09 -5.55 -10.94
N MET A 73 11.16 -6.15 -9.75
CA MET A 73 9.99 -6.69 -9.05
C MET A 73 8.98 -5.58 -8.72
N MET A 74 9.44 -4.43 -8.22
CA MET A 74 8.57 -3.28 -7.96
C MET A 74 7.92 -2.73 -9.22
N LYS A 75 8.62 -2.69 -10.35
CA LYS A 75 8.04 -2.28 -11.64
C LYS A 75 6.94 -3.23 -12.11
N THR A 76 7.10 -4.53 -11.88
CA THR A 76 6.04 -5.51 -12.19
C THR A 76 4.80 -5.26 -11.32
N ALA A 77 4.99 -5.01 -10.03
CA ALA A 77 3.89 -4.67 -9.13
C ALA A 77 3.22 -3.34 -9.51
N GLU A 78 4.02 -2.32 -9.85
CA GLU A 78 3.52 -1.02 -10.31
C GLU A 78 2.65 -1.17 -11.57
N GLY A 79 3.09 -1.97 -12.55
CA GLY A 79 2.31 -2.22 -13.76
C GLY A 79 0.95 -2.85 -13.46
N ALA A 80 0.88 -3.82 -12.54
CA ALA A 80 -0.37 -4.44 -12.11
C ALA A 80 -1.30 -3.43 -11.40
N VAL A 81 -0.76 -2.64 -10.47
CA VAL A 81 -1.54 -1.63 -9.73
C VAL A 81 -1.99 -0.50 -10.66
N ALA A 82 -1.13 -0.03 -11.57
CA ALA A 82 -1.50 1.00 -12.54
C ALA A 82 -2.65 0.54 -13.47
N SER A 83 -2.61 -0.72 -13.92
CA SER A 83 -3.72 -1.29 -14.69
C SER A 83 -5.02 -1.32 -13.86
N THR A 84 -4.94 -1.69 -12.59
CA THR A 84 -6.09 -1.68 -11.67
C THR A 84 -6.64 -0.25 -11.48
N VAL A 85 -5.78 0.75 -11.33
CA VAL A 85 -6.19 2.17 -11.24
C VAL A 85 -6.94 2.62 -12.48
N GLU A 86 -6.48 2.26 -13.69
CA GLU A 86 -7.17 2.61 -14.93
C GLU A 86 -8.54 1.92 -15.05
N ILE A 87 -8.64 0.66 -14.63
CA ILE A 87 -9.91 -0.06 -14.56
C ILE A 87 -10.87 0.63 -13.58
N LEU A 88 -10.40 1.03 -12.40
CA LEU A 88 -11.21 1.73 -11.40
C LEU A 88 -11.72 3.09 -11.90
N LYS A 89 -10.91 3.83 -12.64
CA LYS A 89 -11.35 5.09 -13.30
C LYS A 89 -12.48 4.82 -14.29
N THR A 90 -12.31 3.81 -15.13
CA THR A 90 -13.35 3.41 -16.09
C THR A 90 -14.62 2.93 -15.39
N LEU A 91 -14.48 2.16 -14.30
CA LEU A 91 -15.62 1.75 -13.46
C LEU A 91 -16.37 2.94 -12.88
N LYS A 92 -15.66 3.98 -12.44
CA LYS A 92 -16.26 5.21 -11.94
C LYS A 92 -17.07 5.91 -13.02
N GLU A 93 -16.53 6.04 -14.23
CA GLU A 93 -17.26 6.61 -15.37
C GLU A 93 -18.54 5.82 -15.68
N LYS A 94 -18.45 4.48 -15.68
CA LYS A 94 -19.61 3.61 -15.89
C LYS A 94 -20.65 3.72 -14.77
N ALA A 95 -20.23 3.83 -13.52
CA ALA A 95 -21.13 4.01 -12.38
C ALA A 95 -21.84 5.38 -12.44
N ILE A 96 -21.13 6.44 -12.78
CA ILE A 96 -21.73 7.78 -12.99
C ILE A 96 -22.74 7.75 -14.14
N ASN A 97 -22.41 7.07 -15.25
CA ASN A 97 -23.35 6.90 -16.35
C ASN A 97 -24.61 6.14 -15.90
N ALA A 98 -24.43 5.01 -15.16
CA ALA A 98 -25.56 4.24 -14.65
C ALA A 98 -26.43 5.00 -13.64
N ALA A 99 -25.84 5.96 -12.90
CA ALA A 99 -26.58 6.82 -11.97
C ALA A 99 -27.48 7.85 -12.67
N ASN A 100 -27.29 8.08 -13.97
CA ASN A 100 -28.10 9.00 -14.73
C ASN A 100 -29.48 8.40 -15.07
N ASP A 101 -30.52 9.19 -14.88
CA ASP A 101 -31.92 8.79 -15.08
C ASP A 101 -32.34 8.69 -16.56
N THR A 102 -31.45 9.09 -17.47
CA THR A 102 -31.65 8.87 -18.91
C THR A 102 -31.48 7.42 -19.34
N ASN A 103 -30.85 6.59 -18.49
CA ASN A 103 -30.66 5.17 -18.74
C ASN A 103 -31.88 4.37 -18.29
N THR A 104 -32.27 3.41 -19.12
CA THR A 104 -33.29 2.42 -18.76
C THR A 104 -32.68 1.34 -17.86
N ASP A 105 -33.52 0.54 -17.21
CA ASP A 105 -33.04 -0.59 -16.40
C ASP A 105 -32.27 -1.63 -17.24
N GLU A 106 -32.62 -1.76 -18.54
CA GLU A 106 -31.90 -2.65 -19.44
C GLU A 106 -30.50 -2.10 -19.79
N ASP A 107 -30.38 -0.77 -19.95
CA ASP A 107 -29.07 -0.13 -20.15
C ASP A 107 -28.19 -0.33 -18.91
N ARG A 108 -28.72 -0.16 -17.70
CA ARG A 108 -28.02 -0.41 -16.43
C ARG A 108 -27.61 -1.86 -16.30
N ARG A 109 -28.43 -2.82 -16.73
CA ARG A 109 -28.04 -4.25 -16.75
C ARG A 109 -26.89 -4.51 -17.71
N THR A 110 -26.85 -3.84 -18.85
CA THR A 110 -25.74 -3.96 -19.79
C THR A 110 -24.47 -3.38 -19.22
N ILE A 111 -24.52 -2.22 -18.58
CA ILE A 111 -23.39 -1.60 -17.86
C ILE A 111 -22.93 -2.55 -16.72
N GLN A 112 -23.84 -3.19 -16.01
CA GLN A 112 -23.52 -4.16 -14.97
C GLN A 112 -22.70 -5.34 -15.49
N LYS A 113 -22.98 -5.84 -16.68
CA LYS A 113 -22.19 -6.92 -17.30
C LYS A 113 -20.75 -6.47 -17.58
N GLU A 114 -20.56 -5.23 -18.05
CA GLU A 114 -19.22 -4.67 -18.24
C GLU A 114 -18.48 -4.53 -16.89
N ILE A 115 -19.16 -4.00 -15.87
CA ILE A 115 -18.59 -3.86 -14.51
C ILE A 115 -18.13 -5.22 -13.97
N ASN A 116 -18.93 -6.26 -14.12
CA ASN A 116 -18.56 -7.61 -13.67
C ASN A 116 -17.26 -8.08 -14.31
N GLN A 117 -17.09 -7.90 -15.62
CA GLN A 117 -15.87 -8.28 -16.33
C GLN A 117 -14.67 -7.44 -15.90
N MET A 118 -14.85 -6.14 -15.65
CA MET A 118 -13.79 -5.27 -15.18
C MET A 118 -13.34 -5.62 -13.75
N VAL A 119 -14.28 -6.00 -12.87
CA VAL A 119 -13.96 -6.44 -11.50
C VAL A 119 -13.20 -7.78 -11.53
N ASP A 120 -13.58 -8.71 -12.41
CA ASP A 120 -12.82 -9.96 -12.59
C ASP A 120 -11.40 -9.67 -13.14
N GLN A 121 -11.24 -8.68 -14.04
CA GLN A 121 -9.93 -8.26 -14.52
C GLN A 121 -9.05 -7.66 -13.40
N ILE A 122 -9.64 -7.00 -12.40
CA ILE A 122 -8.90 -6.55 -11.21
C ILE A 122 -8.30 -7.75 -10.45
N ASP A 123 -9.07 -8.82 -10.30
CA ASP A 123 -8.58 -10.05 -9.67
C ASP A 123 -7.45 -10.69 -10.47
N ASP A 124 -7.53 -10.70 -11.79
CA ASP A 124 -6.45 -11.18 -12.66
C ASP A 124 -5.18 -10.32 -12.54
N ASN A 125 -5.32 -9.00 -12.47
CA ASN A 125 -4.19 -8.10 -12.23
C ASN A 125 -3.52 -8.34 -10.87
N ALA A 126 -4.31 -8.67 -9.85
CA ALA A 126 -3.80 -8.98 -8.52
C ALA A 126 -2.98 -10.28 -8.46
N LEU A 127 -3.12 -11.16 -9.45
CA LEU A 127 -2.33 -12.38 -9.59
C LEU A 127 -0.97 -12.17 -10.28
N ALA A 128 -0.55 -10.92 -10.47
CA ALA A 128 0.76 -10.62 -11.04
C ALA A 128 1.89 -11.25 -10.21
N THR A 129 2.78 -11.98 -10.88
CA THR A 129 3.88 -12.68 -10.24
C THR A 129 5.23 -12.20 -10.75
N TYR A 130 6.22 -12.25 -9.88
CA TYR A 130 7.63 -12.11 -10.23
C TYR A 130 8.39 -13.32 -9.71
N ASN A 131 9.00 -14.09 -10.61
CA ASN A 131 9.70 -15.34 -10.28
C ASN A 131 8.85 -16.29 -9.41
N GLY A 132 7.57 -16.48 -9.76
CA GLY A 132 6.63 -17.34 -9.06
C GLY A 132 6.12 -16.83 -7.72
N LYS A 133 6.46 -15.60 -7.33
CA LYS A 133 5.95 -14.96 -6.12
C LYS A 133 4.86 -13.97 -6.48
N TYR A 134 3.68 -14.13 -5.88
CA TYR A 134 2.63 -13.12 -5.96
C TYR A 134 3.07 -11.85 -5.24
N LEU A 135 2.71 -10.69 -5.81
CA LEU A 135 3.14 -9.40 -5.28
C LEU A 135 2.01 -8.66 -4.58
N VAL A 136 0.85 -8.54 -5.21
CA VAL A 136 -0.24 -7.65 -4.77
C VAL A 136 -1.52 -8.40 -4.39
N ASP A 137 -1.42 -9.67 -4.08
CA ASP A 137 -2.53 -10.54 -3.63
C ASP A 137 -2.74 -10.53 -2.10
N GLY A 138 -2.02 -9.68 -1.36
CA GLY A 138 -2.05 -9.61 0.10
C GLY A 138 -1.16 -10.62 0.82
N SER A 139 -0.49 -11.54 0.10
CA SER A 139 0.43 -12.52 0.70
C SER A 139 1.73 -11.90 1.22
N ARG A 140 2.08 -10.69 0.76
CA ARG A 140 3.34 -9.98 1.06
C ARG A 140 3.13 -8.74 1.92
N ASN A 141 2.35 -8.89 2.97
CA ASN A 141 1.97 -7.80 3.84
C ASN A 141 2.86 -7.72 5.09
N SER A 142 2.96 -6.52 5.68
CA SER A 142 3.63 -6.34 6.97
C SER A 142 2.78 -6.89 8.11
N VAL A 143 3.42 -7.15 9.26
CA VAL A 143 2.71 -7.51 10.50
C VAL A 143 1.69 -6.43 10.85
N GLY A 144 0.50 -6.85 11.25
CA GLY A 144 -0.53 -5.93 11.70
C GLY A 144 -1.73 -6.64 12.30
N THR A 145 -2.45 -5.91 13.13
CA THR A 145 -3.72 -6.34 13.69
C THR A 145 -4.85 -6.17 12.67
N ALA A 146 -5.89 -6.96 12.82
CA ALA A 146 -7.11 -6.74 12.04
C ALA A 146 -7.75 -5.42 12.47
N THR A 147 -8.14 -4.60 11.49
CA THR A 147 -8.81 -3.31 11.69
C THR A 147 -10.21 -3.34 11.12
N CYS A 148 -11.10 -2.50 11.66
CA CYS A 148 -12.43 -2.28 11.10
C CYS A 148 -12.47 -1.00 10.27
N THR A 149 -13.36 -0.95 9.27
CA THR A 149 -13.63 0.31 8.57
C THR A 149 -14.16 1.33 9.56
N THR A 150 -13.52 2.49 9.64
CA THR A 150 -14.00 3.63 10.40
C THR A 150 -14.14 4.84 9.51
N LEU A 151 -15.35 5.35 9.40
CA LEU A 151 -15.68 6.54 8.65
C LEU A 151 -15.90 7.70 9.62
N SER A 152 -15.43 8.89 9.32
CA SER A 152 -15.69 10.09 10.11
C SER A 152 -16.23 11.22 9.26
N ASN A 153 -17.15 12.01 9.83
CA ASN A 153 -17.73 13.18 9.19
C ASN A 153 -17.28 14.44 9.92
N SER A 154 -16.39 15.20 9.30
CA SER A 154 -15.90 16.48 9.81
C SER A 154 -16.65 17.70 9.27
N ALA A 155 -17.70 17.51 8.47
CA ALA A 155 -18.52 18.60 7.93
C ALA A 155 -19.67 19.02 8.87
N LEU A 156 -20.03 18.15 9.83
CA LEU A 156 -21.02 18.47 10.84
C LEU A 156 -20.40 19.20 12.04
N SER A 157 -21.22 19.96 12.78
CA SER A 157 -20.82 20.67 13.97
C SER A 157 -20.16 19.76 15.01
N THR A 158 -19.17 20.27 15.72
CA THR A 158 -18.52 19.57 16.84
C THR A 158 -19.46 19.23 17.98
N ALA A 159 -20.61 19.91 18.08
CA ALA A 159 -21.65 19.63 19.05
C ALA A 159 -22.60 18.49 18.61
N SER A 160 -22.52 18.02 17.35
CA SER A 160 -23.36 16.93 16.86
C SER A 160 -22.93 15.61 17.49
N VAL A 161 -23.87 14.95 18.13
CA VAL A 161 -23.72 13.61 18.71
C VAL A 161 -24.76 12.68 18.09
N TRP A 162 -24.58 11.36 18.24
CA TRP A 162 -25.51 10.38 17.70
C TRP A 162 -26.93 10.51 18.23
N GLY A 163 -27.12 11.09 19.42
CA GLY A 163 -28.43 11.42 19.98
C GLY A 163 -29.07 12.70 19.45
N SER A 164 -28.39 13.48 18.61
CA SER A 164 -28.93 14.73 18.04
C SER A 164 -30.06 14.43 17.05
N SER A 165 -31.17 15.20 17.17
CA SER A 165 -32.26 15.12 16.21
C SER A 165 -31.79 15.56 14.81
N LEU A 166 -32.25 14.88 13.77
CA LEU A 166 -31.94 15.22 12.39
C LEU A 166 -32.31 16.65 12.02
N THR A 167 -33.40 17.17 12.59
CA THR A 167 -33.87 18.56 12.35
C THR A 167 -33.00 19.63 13.01
N SER A 168 -32.18 19.26 14.02
CA SER A 168 -31.32 20.19 14.78
C SER A 168 -29.87 20.21 14.28
N LEU A 169 -29.54 19.46 13.23
CA LEU A 169 -28.19 19.35 12.73
C LEU A 169 -27.68 20.67 12.13
N GLN A 170 -26.42 20.93 12.39
CA GLN A 170 -25.70 22.11 11.92
C GLN A 170 -24.42 21.72 11.18
N SER A 171 -24.02 22.57 10.24
CA SER A 171 -22.72 22.48 9.56
C SER A 171 -21.57 22.78 10.54
N ARG A 172 -20.33 22.58 10.08
CA ARG A 172 -19.11 22.89 10.86
C ARG A 172 -19.01 24.37 11.26
N GLN A 173 -19.65 25.25 10.51
CA GLN A 173 -19.77 26.69 10.79
C GLN A 173 -20.95 27.03 11.73
N ASN A 174 -21.65 26.04 12.27
CA ASN A 174 -22.85 26.17 13.09
C ASN A 174 -24.08 26.77 12.34
N GLU A 175 -24.12 26.61 11.00
CA GLU A 175 -25.29 26.94 10.22
C GLU A 175 -26.29 25.78 10.19
N SER A 176 -27.58 26.07 10.34
CA SER A 176 -28.61 25.04 10.27
C SER A 176 -28.68 24.39 8.90
N LEU A 177 -28.79 23.07 8.87
CA LEU A 177 -28.98 22.30 7.62
C LEU A 177 -30.44 22.38 7.09
N ASN A 178 -31.34 23.02 7.81
CA ASN A 178 -32.74 23.22 7.44
C ASN A 178 -33.50 21.93 7.08
N ILE A 179 -33.18 20.84 7.80
CA ILE A 179 -33.86 19.56 7.62
C ILE A 179 -35.23 19.64 8.32
N GLN A 180 -36.31 19.30 7.59
CA GLN A 180 -37.66 19.34 8.11
C GLN A 180 -38.12 17.95 8.54
N SER A 181 -39.04 17.89 9.49
CA SER A 181 -39.64 16.63 9.95
C SER A 181 -40.41 15.87 8.86
N THR A 182 -40.84 16.60 7.80
CA THR A 182 -41.53 16.03 6.64
C THR A 182 -40.61 15.46 5.57
N ASP A 183 -39.32 15.71 5.69
CA ASP A 183 -38.32 15.23 4.75
C ASP A 183 -38.11 13.72 4.87
N ASN A 184 -37.56 13.10 3.85
CA ASN A 184 -37.21 11.70 3.81
C ASN A 184 -35.67 11.54 3.83
N VAL A 185 -35.19 10.55 4.59
CA VAL A 185 -33.80 10.15 4.64
C VAL A 185 -33.62 8.84 3.90
N THR A 186 -32.70 8.79 2.97
CA THR A 186 -32.26 7.57 2.30
C THR A 186 -30.84 7.28 2.71
N ILE A 187 -30.60 6.10 3.26
CA ILE A 187 -29.29 5.63 3.67
C ILE A 187 -28.89 4.46 2.80
N SER A 188 -27.68 4.47 2.32
CA SER A 188 -27.12 3.35 1.58
C SER A 188 -25.71 3.05 2.05
N TYR A 189 -25.37 1.78 2.19
CA TYR A 189 -23.99 1.35 2.37
C TYR A 189 -23.71 0.09 1.56
N VAL A 190 -22.45 -0.12 1.24
CA VAL A 190 -21.98 -1.28 0.50
C VAL A 190 -21.10 -2.15 1.41
N ARG A 191 -21.47 -3.42 1.50
CA ARG A 191 -20.68 -4.46 2.18
C ARG A 191 -20.59 -5.68 1.30
N GLN A 192 -19.38 -6.17 1.08
CA GLN A 192 -19.12 -7.36 0.26
C GLN A 192 -19.83 -7.32 -1.11
N GLY A 193 -19.72 -6.20 -1.82
CA GLY A 193 -20.36 -6.02 -3.14
C GLY A 193 -21.88 -5.88 -3.12
N LYS A 194 -22.54 -6.03 -1.96
CA LYS A 194 -23.98 -5.84 -1.81
C LYS A 194 -24.29 -4.45 -1.28
N THR A 195 -25.22 -3.76 -1.93
CA THR A 195 -25.73 -2.47 -1.51
C THR A 195 -26.98 -2.66 -0.67
N TYR A 196 -26.99 -2.09 0.52
CA TYR A 196 -28.12 -2.04 1.42
C TYR A 196 -28.67 -0.62 1.45
N THR A 197 -29.96 -0.44 1.16
CA THR A 197 -30.60 0.86 1.10
C THR A 197 -31.87 0.86 1.95
N THR A 198 -32.06 1.93 2.70
CA THR A 198 -33.28 2.14 3.52
C THR A 198 -33.70 3.60 3.41
N THR A 199 -35.01 3.82 3.25
CA THR A 199 -35.63 5.17 3.23
C THR A 199 -36.68 5.25 4.33
N PHE A 200 -36.65 6.34 5.09
CA PHE A 200 -37.63 6.62 6.12
C PHE A 200 -37.84 8.14 6.27
N SER A 201 -38.95 8.51 6.88
CA SER A 201 -39.28 9.93 7.16
C SER A 201 -38.42 10.45 8.32
N VAL A 202 -37.91 11.69 8.23
CA VAL A 202 -37.16 12.35 9.26
C VAL A 202 -37.91 12.38 10.60
N GLY A 203 -39.17 12.86 10.61
CA GLY A 203 -40.01 12.89 11.82
C GLY A 203 -39.28 13.45 13.04
N THR A 204 -39.27 12.69 14.12
CA THR A 204 -38.56 12.95 15.39
C THR A 204 -37.25 12.13 15.52
N ASN A 205 -36.82 11.48 14.45
CA ASN A 205 -35.66 10.58 14.47
C ASN A 205 -34.35 11.32 14.76
N ALA A 206 -33.49 10.67 15.52
CA ALA A 206 -32.11 11.10 15.76
C ALA A 206 -31.14 10.45 14.77
N LEU A 207 -29.90 10.92 14.75
CA LEU A 207 -28.83 10.28 13.98
C LEU A 207 -28.60 8.81 14.37
N SER A 208 -28.80 8.45 15.64
CA SER A 208 -28.72 7.05 16.11
C SER A 208 -29.73 6.13 15.44
N ASP A 209 -30.89 6.67 15.05
CA ASP A 209 -31.93 5.89 14.37
C ASP A 209 -31.51 5.52 12.94
N ILE A 210 -30.60 6.27 12.35
CA ILE A 210 -29.98 5.96 11.05
C ILE A 210 -29.33 4.59 11.09
N ILE A 211 -28.59 4.30 12.17
CA ILE A 211 -27.87 3.04 12.35
C ILE A 211 -28.76 1.96 12.94
N GLY A 212 -29.69 2.35 13.80
CA GLY A 212 -30.52 1.41 14.56
C GLY A 212 -31.75 0.88 13.80
N LYS A 213 -32.16 1.51 12.70
CA LYS A 213 -33.37 1.08 11.95
C LYS A 213 -33.11 -0.14 11.09
N THR A 214 -33.23 -1.31 11.71
CA THR A 214 -33.07 -2.62 11.08
C THR A 214 -34.34 -3.19 10.43
N ALA A 215 -35.45 -2.51 10.54
CA ALA A 215 -36.77 -3.05 10.23
C ALA A 215 -37.43 -2.33 9.05
N PHE A 216 -36.94 -2.56 7.84
CA PHE A 216 -37.72 -2.26 6.65
C PHE A 216 -37.89 -3.51 5.79
N ASN A 217 -39.13 -3.72 5.31
CA ASN A 217 -39.54 -4.87 4.51
C ASN A 217 -38.82 -4.90 3.15
N GLY A 218 -37.69 -5.56 3.09
CA GLY A 218 -36.97 -5.80 1.85
C GLY A 218 -35.66 -6.53 2.11
N SER A 219 -35.22 -7.34 1.16
CA SER A 219 -33.96 -8.08 1.22
C SER A 219 -32.72 -7.19 1.22
N ASP A 220 -32.86 -5.89 0.96
CA ASP A 220 -31.78 -4.91 0.83
C ASP A 220 -31.80 -3.85 1.95
N SER A 221 -32.46 -4.11 3.08
CA SER A 221 -32.52 -3.18 4.21
C SER A 221 -31.17 -3.02 4.91
N VAL A 222 -30.87 -1.81 5.39
CA VAL A 222 -29.71 -1.54 6.26
C VAL A 222 -29.76 -2.45 7.47
N LYS A 223 -28.72 -3.24 7.69
CA LYS A 223 -28.62 -4.13 8.85
C LYS A 223 -27.93 -3.38 9.99
N GLY A 224 -28.65 -3.05 11.03
CA GLY A 224 -28.09 -2.38 12.21
C GLY A 224 -26.99 -3.14 12.93
N THR A 225 -26.79 -4.42 12.59
CA THR A 225 -25.68 -5.25 13.09
C THR A 225 -24.37 -5.04 12.32
N ASP A 226 -24.39 -4.38 11.16
CA ASP A 226 -23.22 -4.18 10.31
C ASP A 226 -22.49 -2.87 10.63
N LEU A 227 -23.20 -1.91 11.23
CA LEU A 227 -22.68 -0.59 11.57
C LEU A 227 -22.83 -0.32 13.05
N VAL A 228 -21.82 0.26 13.66
CA VAL A 228 -21.83 0.72 15.05
C VAL A 228 -21.52 2.22 15.05
N GLY A 229 -22.48 3.02 15.51
CA GLY A 229 -22.25 4.45 15.74
C GLY A 229 -21.32 4.65 16.93
N GLY A 230 -20.19 5.26 16.69
CA GLY A 230 -19.26 5.72 17.71
C GLY A 230 -19.41 7.22 17.93
N ALA A 231 -19.73 7.66 19.13
CA ALA A 231 -19.48 9.04 19.51
C ALA A 231 -18.01 9.15 19.90
N THR A 232 -17.18 9.67 19.03
CA THR A 232 -15.85 10.08 19.44
C THR A 232 -15.99 11.35 20.27
N ALA A 233 -16.04 11.19 21.59
CA ALA A 233 -15.81 12.28 22.51
C ALA A 233 -14.33 12.68 22.40
N GLY A 234 -13.98 13.41 21.37
CA GLY A 234 -12.62 13.84 21.09
C GLY A 234 -12.19 13.59 19.65
N ALA A 235 -10.99 14.02 19.33
CA ALA A 235 -10.39 13.88 17.99
C ALA A 235 -9.90 12.46 17.68
N TRP A 236 -9.70 11.62 18.68
CA TRP A 236 -9.19 10.26 18.51
C TRP A 236 -10.27 9.29 17.99
N ILE A 237 -9.93 8.52 16.96
CA ILE A 237 -10.86 7.61 16.29
C ILE A 237 -10.56 6.14 16.62
N GLY A 238 -9.29 5.76 16.66
CA GLY A 238 -8.90 4.38 16.87
C GLY A 238 -7.43 4.14 16.54
N PHE A 239 -7.08 2.89 16.27
CA PHE A 239 -5.74 2.49 15.88
C PHE A 239 -5.74 2.01 14.43
N ASP A 240 -4.66 2.33 13.71
CA ASP A 240 -4.38 1.74 12.40
C ASP A 240 -3.83 0.31 12.55
N LYS A 241 -3.56 -0.35 11.42
CA LYS A 241 -2.99 -1.69 11.37
C LYS A 241 -1.65 -1.82 12.12
N ALA A 242 -0.85 -0.76 12.13
CA ALA A 242 0.46 -0.73 12.78
C ALA A 242 0.37 -0.40 14.28
N GLY A 243 -0.83 -0.11 14.80
CA GLY A 243 -1.06 0.27 16.19
C GLY A 243 -0.88 1.77 16.46
N ASN A 244 -0.78 2.60 15.45
CA ASN A 244 -0.69 4.05 15.63
C ASN A 244 -2.09 4.64 15.86
N SER A 245 -2.17 5.65 16.72
CA SER A 245 -3.41 6.37 16.97
C SER A 245 -3.83 7.20 15.75
N VAL A 246 -5.08 7.05 15.33
CA VAL A 246 -5.70 7.78 14.23
C VAL A 246 -6.65 8.84 14.79
N TYR A 247 -6.60 10.03 14.22
CA TYR A 247 -7.40 11.19 14.64
C TYR A 247 -8.29 11.68 13.49
N THR A 248 -9.29 12.48 13.82
CA THR A 248 -10.15 13.18 12.85
C THR A 248 -9.32 14.13 11.97
N ALA A 249 -9.86 14.49 10.80
CA ALA A 249 -9.12 15.29 9.82
C ALA A 249 -8.68 16.68 10.35
N ASP A 250 -9.48 17.29 11.21
CA ASP A 250 -9.23 18.61 11.79
C ASP A 250 -8.82 18.57 13.28
N ASN A 251 -8.55 17.38 13.79
CA ASN A 251 -8.22 17.13 15.19
C ASN A 251 -9.27 17.67 16.19
N LYS A 252 -10.56 17.65 15.77
CA LYS A 252 -11.70 18.05 16.59
C LYS A 252 -12.73 16.93 16.63
N THR A 253 -13.68 17.00 17.57
CA THR A 253 -14.78 16.03 17.68
C THR A 253 -15.56 15.93 16.38
N ALA A 254 -15.79 14.71 15.92
CA ALA A 254 -16.56 14.39 14.71
C ALA A 254 -17.36 13.12 14.91
N LEU A 255 -18.45 12.98 14.17
CA LEU A 255 -19.21 11.74 14.13
C LEU A 255 -18.40 10.64 13.47
N SER A 256 -18.41 9.45 14.02
CA SER A 256 -17.77 8.27 13.44
C SER A 256 -18.74 7.11 13.32
N ILE A 257 -18.58 6.34 12.25
CA ILE A 257 -19.29 5.08 12.01
C ILE A 257 -18.22 4.00 11.86
N ASN A 258 -18.36 2.95 12.64
CA ASN A 258 -17.47 1.80 12.59
C ASN A 258 -18.21 0.60 12.00
N ALA A 259 -17.50 -0.21 11.23
CA ALA A 259 -17.98 -1.55 10.89
C ALA A 259 -18.06 -2.41 12.16
N ALA A 260 -19.06 -3.29 12.22
CA ALA A 260 -19.31 -4.14 13.40
C ALA A 260 -18.21 -5.17 13.68
N GLY A 261 -17.35 -5.44 12.70
CA GLY A 261 -16.25 -6.39 12.84
C GLY A 261 -15.00 -5.94 12.11
N ALA A 262 -13.88 -6.55 12.47
CA ALA A 262 -12.59 -6.31 11.83
C ALA A 262 -12.38 -7.23 10.64
N GLY A 263 -11.53 -6.78 9.71
CA GLY A 263 -11.18 -7.52 8.51
C GLY A 263 -12.02 -7.17 7.29
N THR A 264 -11.56 -7.61 6.13
CA THR A 264 -12.18 -7.30 4.82
C THR A 264 -13.60 -7.85 4.66
N THR A 265 -13.97 -8.89 5.42
CA THR A 265 -15.33 -9.44 5.43
C THR A 265 -16.38 -8.51 6.05
N PHE A 266 -15.96 -7.59 6.91
CA PHE A 266 -16.81 -6.57 7.53
C PHE A 266 -16.60 -5.18 6.93
N GLN A 267 -15.81 -5.07 5.88
CA GLN A 267 -15.51 -3.81 5.24
C GLN A 267 -16.78 -3.13 4.73
N ILE A 268 -16.92 -1.86 5.09
CA ILE A 268 -17.92 -0.95 4.54
C ILE A 268 -17.20 -0.10 3.48
N SER A 269 -17.44 -0.40 2.21
CA SER A 269 -16.73 0.27 1.10
C SER A 269 -17.38 1.60 0.69
N ALA A 270 -18.64 1.81 1.05
CA ALA A 270 -19.33 3.07 0.83
C ALA A 270 -20.40 3.28 1.90
N PHE A 271 -20.64 4.53 2.27
CA PHE A 271 -21.73 4.94 3.13
C PHE A 271 -22.26 6.30 2.64
N THR A 272 -23.54 6.40 2.39
CA THR A 272 -24.19 7.62 1.91
C THR A 272 -25.46 7.92 2.68
N ILE A 273 -25.71 9.20 2.94
CA ILE A 273 -26.96 9.70 3.52
C ILE A 273 -27.49 10.77 2.61
N GLY A 274 -28.65 10.56 2.03
CA GLY A 274 -29.35 11.54 1.22
C GLY A 274 -30.63 12.02 1.90
N ILE A 275 -30.92 13.31 1.84
CA ILE A 275 -32.18 13.88 2.31
C ILE A 275 -32.93 14.49 1.10
N THR A 276 -34.18 14.11 0.99
CA THR A 276 -35.11 14.66 0.02
C THR A 276 -36.28 15.29 0.78
N ASP A 277 -36.86 16.36 0.25
CA ASP A 277 -38.09 16.92 0.78
C ASP A 277 -39.30 16.00 0.48
N ASN A 278 -40.47 16.36 0.98
CA ASN A 278 -41.70 15.62 0.74
C ASN A 278 -42.16 15.62 -0.71
N THR A 279 -41.57 16.46 -1.59
CA THR A 279 -41.84 16.50 -3.04
C THR A 279 -40.82 15.70 -3.85
N GLY A 280 -39.79 15.13 -3.19
CA GLY A 280 -38.70 14.39 -3.83
C GLY A 280 -37.51 15.25 -4.26
N ALA A 281 -37.50 16.57 -3.96
CA ALA A 281 -36.37 17.43 -4.28
C ALA A 281 -35.22 17.25 -3.29
N LEU A 282 -33.99 17.24 -3.81
CA LEU A 282 -32.79 17.03 -2.99
C LEU A 282 -32.46 18.26 -2.13
N ARG A 283 -32.22 18.04 -0.83
CA ARG A 283 -31.71 19.05 0.10
C ARG A 283 -30.20 19.16 -0.05
N LYS A 284 -29.72 19.89 -1.05
CA LYS A 284 -28.28 19.90 -1.42
C LYS A 284 -27.34 20.28 -0.29
N THR A 285 -27.66 21.31 0.51
CA THR A 285 -26.82 21.75 1.63
C THR A 285 -26.72 20.67 2.72
N ALA A 286 -27.86 20.06 3.08
CA ALA A 286 -27.89 18.97 4.05
C ALA A 286 -27.14 17.73 3.53
N ASN A 287 -27.35 17.38 2.28
CA ASN A 287 -26.68 16.22 1.65
C ASN A 287 -25.16 16.40 1.59
N THR A 288 -24.67 17.59 1.25
CA THR A 288 -23.22 17.88 1.23
C THR A 288 -22.58 17.69 2.60
N ALA A 289 -23.26 18.09 3.67
CA ALA A 289 -22.75 17.93 5.03
C ALA A 289 -22.87 16.48 5.55
N LEU A 290 -24.01 15.81 5.24
CA LEU A 290 -24.26 14.45 5.73
C LEU A 290 -23.51 13.38 4.94
N ASP A 291 -23.27 13.59 3.67
CA ASP A 291 -22.54 12.63 2.81
C ASP A 291 -21.00 12.80 2.88
N ALA A 292 -20.51 13.67 3.74
CA ALA A 292 -19.08 13.94 3.93
C ALA A 292 -18.37 12.94 4.85
N PHE A 293 -18.79 11.67 4.84
CA PHE A 293 -18.10 10.60 5.56
C PHE A 293 -16.84 10.17 4.80
N ASN A 294 -15.69 10.28 5.44
CA ASN A 294 -14.40 9.87 4.87
C ASN A 294 -13.83 8.67 5.64
N GLU A 295 -13.27 7.72 4.93
CA GLU A 295 -12.60 6.57 5.52
C GLU A 295 -11.31 7.03 6.22
N ARG A 296 -11.21 6.79 7.53
CA ARG A 296 -10.03 7.14 8.34
C ARG A 296 -9.22 5.91 8.72
N ILE A 297 -9.89 4.79 8.95
CA ILE A 297 -9.25 3.50 9.20
C ILE A 297 -9.86 2.52 8.20
N ARG A 298 -9.00 1.82 7.47
CA ARG A 298 -9.40 0.80 6.50
C ARG A 298 -9.58 -0.55 7.18
N ALA A 299 -10.50 -1.34 6.67
CA ALA A 299 -10.62 -2.74 7.06
C ALA A 299 -9.45 -3.53 6.48
N GLU A 300 -8.66 -4.13 7.34
CA GLU A 300 -7.59 -5.04 6.95
C GLU A 300 -7.65 -6.31 7.79
N ASN A 301 -7.28 -7.42 7.19
CA ASN A 301 -7.16 -8.68 7.90
C ASN A 301 -5.89 -8.68 8.76
N LYS A 302 -5.91 -9.46 9.85
CA LYS A 302 -4.70 -9.76 10.59
C LYS A 302 -3.67 -10.34 9.62
N SER A 303 -2.45 -9.84 9.70
CA SER A 303 -1.35 -10.29 8.86
C SER A 303 -0.11 -10.55 9.71
N GLU A 304 0.58 -11.65 9.41
CA GLU A 304 1.90 -11.93 9.94
C GLU A 304 2.96 -11.26 9.06
N ASP A 305 4.19 -11.13 9.56
CA ASP A 305 5.27 -10.45 8.84
C ASP A 305 5.76 -11.29 7.65
N ASN A 306 5.05 -11.20 6.53
CA ASN A 306 5.37 -11.83 5.26
C ASN A 306 5.92 -10.83 4.23
N ALA A 307 6.33 -9.64 4.67
CA ALA A 307 6.88 -8.62 3.80
C ALA A 307 8.11 -9.14 3.04
N LEU A 308 8.31 -8.63 1.85
CA LEU A 308 9.49 -8.94 1.04
C LEU A 308 10.73 -8.31 1.67
N VAL A 309 11.78 -9.10 1.82
CA VAL A 309 13.05 -8.65 2.36
C VAL A 309 14.06 -8.60 1.22
N LEU A 310 14.55 -7.41 0.90
CA LEU A 310 15.57 -7.16 -0.11
C LEU A 310 16.89 -6.86 0.60
N GLN A 311 17.84 -7.77 0.54
CA GLN A 311 19.18 -7.56 1.10
C GLN A 311 19.89 -6.53 0.22
N THR A 312 20.23 -5.39 0.82
CA THR A 312 20.83 -4.23 0.13
C THR A 312 22.11 -3.76 0.79
N GLY A 313 22.64 -4.51 1.74
CA GLY A 313 23.87 -4.19 2.44
C GLY A 313 24.72 -5.41 2.73
N VAL A 314 26.02 -5.20 2.84
CA VAL A 314 27.07 -6.24 3.00
C VAL A 314 27.03 -6.98 4.34
N ARG A 315 26.23 -6.52 5.29
CA ARG A 315 26.11 -7.13 6.61
C ARG A 315 24.71 -7.73 6.82
N ALA A 316 24.63 -8.69 7.73
CA ALA A 316 23.36 -9.26 8.15
C ALA A 316 22.40 -8.17 8.65
N ASN A 317 21.10 -8.30 8.33
CA ASN A 317 20.04 -7.38 8.69
C ASN A 317 20.09 -5.99 8.03
N GLN A 318 20.97 -5.77 7.06
CA GLN A 318 20.96 -4.57 6.23
C GLN A 318 20.06 -4.79 5.01
N ALA A 319 18.77 -4.82 5.25
CA ALA A 319 17.77 -5.11 4.23
C ALA A 319 16.66 -4.07 4.23
N ILE A 320 16.03 -3.89 3.07
CA ILE A 320 14.82 -3.11 2.90
C ILE A 320 13.64 -4.08 2.96
N LYS A 321 12.73 -3.88 3.91
CA LYS A 321 11.46 -4.56 3.95
C LYS A 321 10.45 -3.80 3.09
N VAL A 322 9.76 -4.51 2.23
CA VAL A 322 8.72 -4.00 1.36
C VAL A 322 7.44 -4.78 1.63
N SER A 323 6.42 -4.09 2.10
CA SER A 323 5.07 -4.63 2.24
C SER A 323 4.20 -4.17 1.10
N MET A 324 3.33 -5.04 0.62
CA MET A 324 2.34 -4.75 -0.40
C MET A 324 0.96 -5.12 0.13
N THR A 325 -0.01 -4.24 -0.10
CA THR A 325 -1.38 -4.46 0.32
C THR A 325 -2.12 -5.34 -0.68
N ASP A 326 -3.23 -5.93 -0.23
CA ASP A 326 -4.09 -6.74 -1.08
C ASP A 326 -4.88 -5.85 -2.06
N MET A 327 -4.67 -6.06 -3.36
CA MET A 327 -5.34 -5.34 -4.45
C MET A 327 -6.43 -6.14 -5.13
N ARG A 328 -6.83 -7.30 -4.57
CA ARG A 328 -7.95 -8.06 -5.08
C ARG A 328 -9.25 -7.30 -4.91
N SER A 329 -10.22 -7.58 -5.75
CA SER A 329 -11.55 -6.97 -5.73
C SER A 329 -12.27 -7.08 -4.38
N LEU A 330 -12.04 -8.18 -3.65
CA LEU A 330 -12.54 -8.38 -2.29
C LEU A 330 -11.97 -7.37 -1.29
N ALA A 331 -10.65 -7.16 -1.31
CA ALA A 331 -9.98 -6.22 -0.42
C ALA A 331 -10.28 -4.76 -0.78
N LEU A 332 -10.54 -4.50 -2.05
CA LEU A 332 -11.01 -3.19 -2.54
C LEU A 332 -12.48 -2.91 -2.21
N GLY A 333 -13.24 -3.91 -1.74
CA GLY A 333 -14.65 -3.77 -1.38
C GLY A 333 -15.61 -3.81 -2.56
N MET A 334 -15.15 -4.28 -3.73
CA MET A 334 -15.92 -4.35 -4.97
C MET A 334 -16.67 -5.68 -5.14
N LYS A 335 -16.20 -6.74 -4.48
CA LYS A 335 -16.71 -8.10 -4.59
C LYS A 335 -16.86 -8.72 -3.21
N GLY A 336 -17.86 -9.55 -3.03
CA GLY A 336 -18.09 -10.31 -1.79
C GLY A 336 -17.46 -11.70 -1.84
N THR A 337 -17.36 -12.34 -0.68
CA THR A 337 -16.89 -13.74 -0.55
C THR A 337 -17.83 -14.74 -1.22
N ASP A 338 -19.09 -14.36 -1.43
CA ASP A 338 -20.11 -15.14 -2.12
C ASP A 338 -20.12 -14.90 -3.64
N GLY A 339 -19.18 -14.11 -4.17
CA GLY A 339 -19.10 -13.76 -5.58
C GLY A 339 -19.97 -12.57 -6.00
N SER A 340 -20.69 -11.95 -5.07
CA SER A 340 -21.49 -10.75 -5.36
C SER A 340 -20.59 -9.59 -5.77
N VAL A 341 -20.87 -8.96 -6.92
CA VAL A 341 -20.18 -7.78 -7.42
C VAL A 341 -21.01 -6.54 -7.14
N ILE A 342 -20.34 -5.42 -6.91
CA ILE A 342 -20.99 -4.10 -6.73
C ILE A 342 -22.02 -3.86 -7.81
N SER A 343 -23.23 -3.45 -7.41
CA SER A 343 -24.39 -3.31 -8.32
C SER A 343 -24.64 -1.87 -8.72
N VAL A 344 -24.95 -1.67 -10.00
CA VAL A 344 -25.39 -0.40 -10.58
C VAL A 344 -26.74 -0.53 -11.26
N GLN A 345 -27.50 -1.58 -10.97
CA GLN A 345 -28.77 -1.89 -11.65
C GLN A 345 -29.90 -0.94 -11.31
N THR A 346 -29.77 -0.16 -10.24
CA THR A 346 -30.68 0.93 -9.89
C THR A 346 -29.89 2.21 -9.68
N GLN A 347 -30.53 3.36 -9.81
CA GLN A 347 -29.92 4.67 -9.60
C GLN A 347 -29.30 4.79 -8.20
N GLU A 348 -30.01 4.33 -7.17
CA GLU A 348 -29.55 4.36 -5.78
C GLU A 348 -28.31 3.48 -5.58
N LYS A 349 -28.31 2.26 -6.15
CA LYS A 349 -27.16 1.37 -6.11
C LYS A 349 -25.97 1.92 -6.89
N ALA A 350 -26.22 2.58 -8.01
CA ALA A 350 -25.19 3.24 -8.80
C ALA A 350 -24.53 4.40 -8.02
N ASN A 351 -25.32 5.20 -7.30
CA ASN A 351 -24.79 6.27 -6.42
C ASN A 351 -23.90 5.72 -5.29
N ALA A 352 -24.35 4.65 -4.63
CA ALA A 352 -23.52 3.98 -3.61
C ALA A 352 -22.24 3.36 -4.22
N ALA A 353 -22.34 2.83 -5.44
CA ALA A 353 -21.22 2.28 -6.17
C ALA A 353 -20.13 3.32 -6.46
N ILE A 354 -20.51 4.57 -6.79
CA ILE A 354 -19.56 5.66 -7.03
C ILE A 354 -18.62 5.84 -5.82
N ASN A 355 -19.20 5.93 -4.62
CA ASN A 355 -18.42 6.11 -3.40
C ASN A 355 -17.53 4.88 -3.07
N SER A 356 -18.03 3.67 -3.34
CA SER A 356 -17.25 2.45 -3.18
C SER A 356 -16.06 2.39 -4.14
N ILE A 357 -16.27 2.79 -5.38
CA ILE A 357 -15.20 2.85 -6.39
C ILE A 357 -14.17 3.93 -6.01
N ASP A 358 -14.60 5.07 -5.48
CA ASP A 358 -13.69 6.11 -4.98
C ASP A 358 -12.84 5.63 -3.84
N SER A 359 -13.40 4.89 -2.89
CA SER A 359 -12.64 4.27 -1.80
C SER A 359 -11.62 3.25 -2.33
N ALA A 360 -12.01 2.42 -3.30
CA ALA A 360 -11.11 1.47 -3.95
C ALA A 360 -9.99 2.17 -4.73
N LEU A 361 -10.34 3.24 -5.46
CA LEU A 361 -9.38 4.05 -6.21
C LEU A 361 -8.34 4.68 -5.27
N GLN A 362 -8.77 5.23 -4.14
CA GLN A 362 -7.86 5.80 -3.15
C GLN A 362 -6.90 4.75 -2.60
N LYS A 363 -7.37 3.53 -2.30
CA LYS A 363 -6.50 2.42 -1.88
C LYS A 363 -5.46 2.06 -2.94
N ALA A 364 -5.87 1.96 -4.20
CA ALA A 364 -4.98 1.63 -5.30
C ALA A 364 -3.93 2.73 -5.55
N LEU A 365 -4.31 4.01 -5.45
CA LEU A 365 -3.40 5.14 -5.56
C LEU A 365 -2.40 5.20 -4.41
N ASP A 366 -2.82 4.90 -3.18
CA ASP A 366 -1.94 4.84 -2.02
C ASP A 366 -0.90 3.72 -2.17
N GLU A 367 -1.31 2.55 -2.69
CA GLU A 367 -0.38 1.46 -2.97
C GLU A 367 0.57 1.82 -4.12
N GLN A 368 0.10 2.47 -5.16
CA GLN A 368 0.97 2.96 -6.24
C GLN A 368 1.99 3.96 -5.73
N ALA A 369 1.60 4.87 -4.84
CA ALA A 369 2.51 5.81 -4.18
C ALA A 369 3.55 5.10 -3.30
N ASN A 370 3.13 4.07 -2.56
CA ASN A 370 4.03 3.24 -1.75
C ASN A 370 5.08 2.53 -2.62
N ILE A 371 4.65 1.89 -3.71
CA ILE A 371 5.55 1.24 -4.67
C ILE A 371 6.53 2.25 -5.26
N GLY A 372 6.07 3.43 -5.67
CA GLY A 372 6.91 4.50 -6.21
C GLY A 372 7.95 5.00 -5.20
N ALA A 373 7.56 5.14 -3.92
CA ALA A 373 8.48 5.50 -2.85
C ALA A 373 9.57 4.44 -2.64
N VAL A 374 9.21 3.16 -2.67
CA VAL A 374 10.16 2.04 -2.58
C VAL A 374 11.12 2.02 -3.77
N GLN A 375 10.63 2.21 -5.00
CA GLN A 375 11.48 2.30 -6.19
C GLN A 375 12.49 3.45 -6.08
N THR A 376 12.04 4.61 -5.61
CA THR A 376 12.92 5.77 -5.38
C THR A 376 14.00 5.44 -4.34
N ARG A 377 13.61 4.80 -3.23
CA ARG A 377 14.56 4.33 -2.21
C ARG A 377 15.57 3.34 -2.76
N LEU A 378 15.13 2.36 -3.55
CA LEU A 378 16.01 1.37 -4.19
C LEU A 378 16.97 2.03 -5.18
N ARG A 379 16.53 3.04 -5.94
CA ARG A 379 17.38 3.80 -6.85
C ARG A 379 18.50 4.54 -6.12
N TYR A 380 18.16 5.22 -5.01
CA TYR A 380 19.19 5.87 -4.19
C TYR A 380 20.15 4.86 -3.55
N THR A 381 19.63 3.74 -3.09
CA THR A 381 20.48 2.66 -2.56
C THR A 381 21.44 2.13 -3.63
N SER A 382 20.97 1.89 -4.85
CA SER A 382 21.81 1.45 -5.98
C SER A 382 22.91 2.46 -6.30
N SER A 383 22.58 3.77 -6.29
CA SER A 383 23.58 4.82 -6.51
C SER A 383 24.63 4.85 -5.39
N ASN A 384 24.22 4.74 -4.14
CA ASN A 384 25.13 4.69 -3.00
C ASN A 384 26.02 3.46 -3.04
N LEU A 385 25.49 2.29 -3.40
CA LEU A 385 26.26 1.06 -3.55
C LEU A 385 27.30 1.17 -4.66
N THR A 386 26.98 1.82 -5.76
CA THR A 386 27.92 2.08 -6.87
C THR A 386 29.07 2.97 -6.39
N THR A 387 28.77 4.10 -5.74
CA THR A 387 29.79 4.99 -5.19
C THR A 387 30.65 4.31 -4.12
N ALA A 388 30.03 3.49 -3.27
CA ALA A 388 30.76 2.72 -2.26
C ALA A 388 31.69 1.69 -2.89
N SER A 389 31.25 0.97 -3.93
CA SER A 389 32.06 -0.02 -4.66
C SER A 389 33.25 0.67 -5.32
N GLU A 390 33.05 1.81 -6.01
CA GLU A 390 34.11 2.60 -6.63
C GLU A 390 35.16 3.08 -5.60
N ASN A 391 34.71 3.60 -4.46
CA ASN A 391 35.62 4.07 -3.41
C ASN A 391 36.43 2.92 -2.77
N VAL A 392 35.81 1.78 -2.52
CA VAL A 392 36.51 0.61 -2.00
C VAL A 392 37.50 0.06 -3.01
N GLN A 393 37.14 0.04 -4.30
CA GLN A 393 38.00 -0.39 -5.39
C GLN A 393 39.23 0.54 -5.55
N ASN A 394 39.01 1.87 -5.47
CA ASN A 394 40.11 2.84 -5.47
C ASN A 394 41.05 2.65 -4.27
N SER A 395 40.48 2.37 -3.09
CA SER A 395 41.26 2.11 -1.89
C SER A 395 42.07 0.79 -1.99
N GLU A 396 41.47 -0.23 -2.58
CA GLU A 396 42.13 -1.53 -2.83
C GLU A 396 43.28 -1.37 -3.82
N SER A 397 43.06 -0.63 -4.91
CA SER A 397 44.08 -0.28 -5.89
C SER A 397 45.25 0.45 -5.23
N THR A 398 44.98 1.46 -4.39
CA THR A 398 46.04 2.20 -3.68
C THR A 398 46.93 1.31 -2.81
N ILE A 399 46.42 0.22 -2.25
CA ILE A 399 47.15 -0.71 -1.41
C ILE A 399 47.93 -1.73 -2.26
N ARG A 400 47.31 -2.23 -3.34
CA ARG A 400 47.78 -3.39 -4.08
C ARG A 400 48.63 -3.04 -5.30
N ASP A 401 48.32 -1.93 -5.95
CA ASP A 401 49.02 -1.42 -7.13
C ASP A 401 50.13 -0.43 -6.71
#